data_9c5c92e5b8cc509322243f35e7287803
#
_entry.id   9c5c92e5b8cc509322243f35e7287803
#
_cell.length_a   1.000
_cell.length_b   1.000
_cell.length_c   1.000
_cell.angle_alpha   90.00
_cell.angle_beta   90.00
_cell.angle_gamma   90.00
#
_symmetry.space_group_name_H-M   'P 1'
#
loop_
_entity.id
_entity.type
_entity.pdbx_description
1 polymer ?
#
loop_
_entity_poly.entity_id
_entity_poly.type
_entity_poly.pdbx_seq_one_letter_code
_entity_poly.pdbx_strand_id
1 'polypeptide(L)'
;MATLTFMTHTIFDHGAAQQLGKILGRQGIQRPLLFTDRGMVDLGFVAELTDPIGSGAAVTIYDGTPENPTESAVEAASQMYREAGCDGIVAFGGGSPMDLAKAVALAVTHEGDLLQYTAALGGARKIGPVAPLIAIPTTAGTGSEVSTGAVIIMNNGEKLILASQRLLPVTAICDPLLTTGLPPRLTAATGMDAMTHCIEALLSPQVNPPAEAVACDGIERGIREAHLLK
;
A
#
# COMPACT_ATOMS: atom_id res chain seq x y z
N MET A 1 7.54 -28.70 4.60
CA MET A 1 6.43 -28.13 5.43
C MET A 1 6.03 -26.84 4.75
N ALA A 2 4.79 -26.69 4.32
CA ALA A 2 4.28 -25.43 3.76
C ALA A 2 3.70 -24.59 4.90
N THR A 3 4.10 -23.32 5.02
CA THR A 3 3.48 -22.36 5.92
C THR A 3 2.58 -21.46 5.10
N LEU A 4 1.27 -21.51 5.36
CA LEU A 4 0.28 -20.69 4.68
C LEU A 4 -0.04 -19.49 5.57
N THR A 5 0.19 -18.28 5.06
CA THR A 5 -0.18 -17.03 5.74
C THR A 5 -1.23 -16.34 4.89
N PHE A 6 -2.36 -15.99 5.47
CA PHE A 6 -3.47 -15.40 4.76
C PHE A 6 -3.88 -14.06 5.36
N MET A 7 -3.90 -13.11 4.57
CA MET A 7 -4.53 -11.80 4.34
C MET A 7 -4.67 -10.78 5.48
N THR A 8 -4.45 -9.53 5.06
CA THR A 8 -4.87 -8.28 5.69
C THR A 8 -6.39 -8.26 5.94
N HIS A 9 -6.83 -7.67 7.04
CA HIS A 9 -8.25 -7.38 7.24
C HIS A 9 -8.71 -6.39 6.16
N THR A 10 -9.53 -6.88 5.23
CA THR A 10 -9.97 -6.12 4.05
C THR A 10 -11.44 -5.75 4.16
N ILE A 11 -11.75 -4.46 3.97
CA ILE A 11 -13.10 -3.94 3.79
C ILE A 11 -13.27 -3.70 2.31
N PHE A 12 -14.22 -4.39 1.68
CA PHE A 12 -14.47 -4.28 0.25
C PHE A 12 -15.93 -3.92 0.02
N ASP A 13 -16.19 -2.64 -0.31
CA ASP A 13 -17.54 -2.16 -0.61
C ASP A 13 -17.48 -0.80 -1.32
N HIS A 14 -18.53 -0.43 -2.03
CA HIS A 14 -18.69 0.91 -2.59
C HIS A 14 -18.87 1.96 -1.48
N GLY A 15 -18.10 3.04 -1.54
CA GLY A 15 -18.08 4.07 -0.50
C GLY A 15 -17.38 3.65 0.79
N ALA A 16 -16.65 2.53 0.80
CA ALA A 16 -15.93 2.05 1.98
C ALA A 16 -14.89 3.05 2.51
N ALA A 17 -14.30 3.87 1.62
CA ALA A 17 -13.33 4.88 2.00
C ALA A 17 -13.88 5.93 2.98
N GLN A 18 -15.18 6.21 2.95
CA GLN A 18 -15.85 7.12 3.89
C GLN A 18 -15.83 6.60 5.34
N GLN A 19 -15.52 5.32 5.56
CA GLN A 19 -15.37 4.74 6.89
C GLN A 19 -14.01 5.01 7.53
N LEU A 20 -13.10 5.71 6.85
CA LEU A 20 -11.72 5.94 7.33
C LEU A 20 -11.68 6.46 8.76
N GLY A 21 -12.45 7.50 9.10
CA GLY A 21 -12.47 8.06 10.44
C GLY A 21 -12.87 7.06 11.52
N LYS A 22 -13.86 6.18 11.23
CA LYS A 22 -14.26 5.09 12.13
C LYS A 22 -13.16 4.04 12.29
N ILE A 23 -12.43 3.75 11.22
CA ILE A 23 -11.35 2.76 11.23
C ILE A 23 -10.15 3.31 11.99
N LEU A 24 -9.77 4.59 11.79
CA LEU A 24 -8.75 5.27 12.57
C LEU A 24 -9.06 5.18 14.07
N GLY A 25 -10.30 5.50 14.47
CA GLY A 25 -10.74 5.41 15.88
C GLY A 25 -10.64 3.98 16.45
N ARG A 26 -10.97 2.96 15.65
CA ARG A 26 -10.85 1.54 16.06
C ARG A 26 -9.40 1.10 16.23
N GLN A 27 -8.48 1.65 15.43
CA GLN A 27 -7.05 1.38 15.49
C GLN A 27 -6.32 2.26 16.51
N GLY A 28 -7.03 3.21 17.14
CA GLY A 28 -6.46 4.14 18.13
C GLY A 28 -5.57 5.21 17.49
N ILE A 29 -5.66 5.43 16.17
CA ILE A 29 -4.87 6.41 15.43
C ILE A 29 -5.57 7.76 15.51
N GLN A 30 -4.89 8.76 16.07
CA GLN A 30 -5.40 10.12 16.25
C GLN A 30 -4.69 11.15 15.37
N ARG A 31 -3.45 10.88 15.00
CA ARG A 31 -2.60 11.77 14.19
C ARG A 31 -1.95 10.96 13.05
N PRO A 32 -2.75 10.53 12.05
CA PRO A 32 -2.20 9.79 10.92
C PRO A 32 -1.36 10.70 10.00
N LEU A 33 -0.25 10.17 9.45
CA LEU A 33 0.38 10.70 8.25
C LEU A 33 -0.26 10.03 7.03
N LEU A 34 -0.91 10.83 6.18
CA LEU A 34 -1.54 10.36 4.94
C LEU A 34 -0.55 10.51 3.78
N PHE A 35 -0.19 9.40 3.16
CA PHE A 35 0.66 9.33 1.97
C PHE A 35 -0.19 9.35 0.72
N THR A 36 0.17 10.22 -0.21
CA THR A 36 -0.45 10.32 -1.52
C THR A 36 0.52 10.96 -2.52
N ASP A 37 0.06 11.23 -3.72
CA ASP A 37 0.77 12.04 -4.71
C ASP A 37 0.06 13.37 -4.96
N ARG A 38 0.78 14.31 -5.59
CA ARG A 38 0.27 15.65 -5.88
C ARG A 38 -0.99 15.62 -6.74
N GLY A 39 -1.09 14.69 -7.69
CA GLY A 39 -2.23 14.57 -8.57
C GLY A 39 -3.52 14.28 -7.80
N MET A 40 -3.45 13.43 -6.79
CA MET A 40 -4.60 13.10 -5.92
C MET A 40 -5.04 14.31 -5.10
N VAL A 41 -4.10 15.15 -4.66
CA VAL A 41 -4.40 16.40 -3.95
C VAL A 41 -5.06 17.41 -4.87
N ASP A 42 -4.47 17.65 -6.05
CA ASP A 42 -4.94 18.65 -7.03
C ASP A 42 -6.33 18.30 -7.59
N LEU A 43 -6.67 17.01 -7.68
CA LEU A 43 -7.99 16.52 -8.09
C LEU A 43 -9.03 16.54 -6.95
N GLY A 44 -8.64 16.90 -5.72
CA GLY A 44 -9.55 17.00 -4.57
C GLY A 44 -9.88 15.69 -3.86
N PHE A 45 -9.37 14.55 -4.32
CA PHE A 45 -9.65 13.23 -3.71
C PHE A 45 -9.22 13.13 -2.26
N VAL A 46 -8.12 13.82 -1.91
CA VAL A 46 -7.66 13.85 -0.51
C VAL A 46 -8.65 14.57 0.40
N ALA A 47 -9.20 15.70 -0.06
CA ALA A 47 -10.21 16.43 0.71
C ALA A 47 -11.49 15.59 0.87
N GLU A 48 -11.97 14.96 -0.21
CA GLU A 48 -13.13 14.05 -0.16
C GLU A 48 -12.94 12.91 0.85
N LEU A 49 -11.71 12.39 0.98
CA LEU A 49 -11.38 11.33 1.92
C LEU A 49 -11.28 11.84 3.36
N THR A 50 -10.72 13.04 3.57
CA THR A 50 -10.39 13.55 4.92
C THR A 50 -11.46 14.43 5.54
N ASP A 51 -12.25 15.18 4.76
CA ASP A 51 -13.31 16.04 5.27
C ASP A 51 -14.32 15.32 6.17
N PRO A 52 -14.76 14.08 5.86
CA PRO A 52 -15.67 13.34 6.72
C PRO A 52 -15.08 12.94 8.08
N ILE A 53 -13.75 12.96 8.24
CA ILE A 53 -13.08 12.67 9.53
C ILE A 53 -13.33 13.80 10.52
N GLY A 54 -13.42 15.04 10.04
CA GLY A 54 -13.63 16.24 10.85
C GLY A 54 -12.58 16.37 11.95
N SER A 55 -13.02 16.60 13.20
CA SER A 55 -12.14 16.69 14.37
C SER A 55 -11.76 15.34 14.99
N GLY A 56 -12.17 14.23 14.37
CA GLY A 56 -11.93 12.88 14.91
C GLY A 56 -10.47 12.44 14.85
N ALA A 57 -9.68 13.01 13.92
CA ALA A 57 -8.24 12.81 13.83
C ALA A 57 -7.56 14.03 13.19
N ALA A 58 -6.33 14.32 13.60
CA ALA A 58 -5.51 15.41 13.03
C ALA A 58 -4.64 14.82 11.91
N VAL A 59 -5.16 14.85 10.67
CA VAL A 59 -4.47 14.28 9.49
C VAL A 59 -3.37 15.21 9.02
N THR A 60 -2.13 14.70 8.93
CA THR A 60 -1.02 15.36 8.24
C THR A 60 -0.89 14.72 6.85
N ILE A 61 -0.65 15.52 5.80
CA ILE A 61 -0.60 15.03 4.41
C ILE A 61 0.85 15.10 3.91
N TYR A 62 1.35 13.99 3.39
CA TYR A 62 2.58 13.89 2.61
C TYR A 62 2.21 13.61 1.15
N ASP A 63 2.30 14.64 0.30
CA ASP A 63 1.96 14.59 -1.13
C ASP A 63 3.19 14.47 -2.04
N GLY A 64 4.36 14.28 -1.44
CA GLY A 64 5.66 14.18 -2.13
C GLY A 64 6.02 12.77 -2.60
N THR A 65 5.07 11.86 -2.72
CA THR A 65 5.36 10.49 -3.19
C THR A 65 5.82 10.50 -4.65
N PRO A 66 7.03 10.04 -4.95
CA PRO A 66 7.48 9.90 -6.34
C PRO A 66 6.85 8.68 -7.00
N GLU A 67 6.82 8.65 -8.34
CA GLU A 67 6.30 7.52 -9.12
C GLU A 67 6.97 6.19 -8.75
N ASN A 68 8.26 6.21 -8.46
CA ASN A 68 8.99 5.11 -7.85
C ASN A 68 9.54 5.58 -6.50
N PRO A 69 9.13 5.00 -5.37
CA PRO A 69 9.55 5.44 -4.06
C PRO A 69 11.07 5.36 -3.88
N THR A 70 11.66 6.41 -3.30
CA THR A 70 13.09 6.50 -3.05
C THR A 70 13.41 6.55 -1.56
N GLU A 71 14.61 6.14 -1.19
CA GLU A 71 15.09 6.22 0.20
C GLU A 71 15.08 7.68 0.71
N SER A 72 15.41 8.66 -0.13
CA SER A 72 15.31 10.07 0.24
C SER A 72 13.87 10.53 0.53
N ALA A 73 12.86 9.98 -0.18
CA ALA A 73 11.46 10.23 0.14
C ALA A 73 11.05 9.56 1.46
N VAL A 74 11.60 8.38 1.77
CA VAL A 74 11.39 7.73 3.09
C VAL A 74 11.95 8.60 4.21
N GLU A 75 13.16 9.15 4.04
CA GLU A 75 13.79 10.05 5.02
C GLU A 75 12.94 11.30 5.26
N ALA A 76 12.53 11.99 4.19
CA ALA A 76 11.73 13.22 4.26
C ALA A 76 10.37 12.98 4.95
N ALA A 77 9.67 11.92 4.56
CA ALA A 77 8.38 11.58 5.14
C ALA A 77 8.52 11.09 6.60
N SER A 78 9.59 10.38 6.94
CA SER A 78 9.89 9.96 8.30
C SER A 78 10.17 11.15 9.22
N GLN A 79 10.83 12.18 8.71
CA GLN A 79 11.02 13.44 9.42
C GLN A 79 9.68 14.12 9.70
N MET A 80 8.82 14.27 8.68
CA MET A 80 7.48 14.84 8.82
C MET A 80 6.63 14.06 9.84
N TYR A 81 6.67 12.72 9.80
CA TYR A 81 5.97 11.87 10.76
C TYR A 81 6.34 12.19 12.21
N ARG A 82 7.66 12.33 12.49
CA ARG A 82 8.18 12.65 13.83
C ARG A 82 7.84 14.08 14.26
N GLU A 83 8.01 15.05 13.38
CA GLU A 83 7.74 16.48 13.66
C GLU A 83 6.25 16.74 13.93
N ALA A 84 5.36 16.10 13.19
CA ALA A 84 3.92 16.20 13.40
C ALA A 84 3.41 15.33 14.57
N GLY A 85 4.28 14.52 15.18
CA GLY A 85 3.91 13.62 16.27
C GLY A 85 2.88 12.58 15.84
N CYS A 86 2.99 12.08 14.61
CA CYS A 86 2.07 11.10 14.06
C CYS A 86 2.12 9.78 14.85
N ASP A 87 0.99 9.07 14.90
CA ASP A 87 0.82 7.81 15.63
C ASP A 87 0.31 6.66 14.76
N GLY A 88 0.18 6.90 13.45
CA GLY A 88 -0.22 5.91 12.44
C GLY A 88 -0.07 6.46 11.04
N ILE A 89 -0.34 5.62 10.06
CA ILE A 89 -0.15 5.90 8.64
C ILE A 89 -1.40 5.53 7.86
N VAL A 90 -1.76 6.36 6.88
CA VAL A 90 -2.75 6.08 5.86
C VAL A 90 -2.05 6.18 4.50
N ALA A 91 -2.07 5.12 3.71
CA ALA A 91 -1.59 5.14 2.33
C ALA A 91 -2.78 5.22 1.38
N PHE A 92 -2.91 6.33 0.65
CA PHE A 92 -4.00 6.60 -0.27
C PHE A 92 -3.47 6.83 -1.69
N GLY A 93 -3.69 5.89 -2.59
CA GLY A 93 -3.18 5.95 -3.96
C GLY A 93 -2.89 4.58 -4.57
N GLY A 94 -1.98 4.54 -5.54
CA GLY A 94 -1.49 3.31 -6.14
C GLY A 94 -0.40 2.61 -5.32
N GLY A 95 0.38 1.75 -5.95
CA GLY A 95 1.47 1.00 -5.30
C GLY A 95 2.54 1.90 -4.67
N SER A 96 2.90 3.02 -5.32
CA SER A 96 3.98 3.89 -4.86
C SER A 96 3.72 4.56 -3.50
N PRO A 97 2.56 5.20 -3.24
CA PRO A 97 2.24 5.67 -1.90
C PRO A 97 2.20 4.56 -0.84
N MET A 98 1.73 3.37 -1.20
CA MET A 98 1.68 2.24 -0.27
C MET A 98 3.07 1.70 0.08
N ASP A 99 3.94 1.55 -0.89
CA ASP A 99 5.30 1.07 -0.67
C ASP A 99 6.13 2.10 0.12
N LEU A 100 6.00 3.40 -0.19
CA LEU A 100 6.61 4.46 0.58
C LEU A 100 6.12 4.45 2.04
N ALA A 101 4.81 4.33 2.23
CA ALA A 101 4.19 4.28 3.55
C ALA A 101 4.68 3.09 4.40
N LYS A 102 4.84 1.90 3.79
CA LYS A 102 5.42 0.72 4.46
C LYS A 102 6.87 0.94 4.87
N ALA A 103 7.67 1.54 3.99
CA ALA A 103 9.06 1.85 4.29
C ALA A 103 9.17 2.89 5.41
N VAL A 104 8.30 3.90 5.43
CA VAL A 104 8.23 4.88 6.52
C VAL A 104 7.73 4.24 7.82
N ALA A 105 6.73 3.35 7.77
CA ALA A 105 6.26 2.61 8.96
C ALA A 105 7.40 1.85 9.64
N LEU A 106 8.32 1.29 8.83
CA LEU A 106 9.55 0.66 9.31
C LEU A 106 10.54 1.70 9.86
N ALA A 107 10.86 2.73 9.08
CA ALA A 107 11.93 3.71 9.40
C ALA A 107 11.63 4.56 10.65
N VAL A 108 10.36 4.77 11.01
CA VAL A 108 9.99 5.54 12.21
C VAL A 108 10.01 4.71 13.48
N THR A 109 10.14 3.39 13.38
CA THR A 109 10.10 2.44 14.50
C THR A 109 11.41 1.66 14.67
N HIS A 110 12.33 1.79 13.72
CA HIS A 110 13.60 1.06 13.72
C HIS A 110 14.77 2.01 13.50
N GLU A 111 15.93 1.64 13.99
CA GLU A 111 17.17 2.44 13.89
C GLU A 111 18.07 1.95 12.75
N GLY A 112 18.94 2.85 12.26
CA GLY A 112 19.95 2.57 11.25
C GLY A 112 19.43 2.63 9.82
N ASP A 113 20.31 2.26 8.87
CA ASP A 113 20.05 2.37 7.44
C ASP A 113 18.95 1.42 6.97
N LEU A 114 18.10 1.92 6.08
CA LEU A 114 17.01 1.13 5.48
C LEU A 114 17.55 -0.11 4.73
N LEU A 115 18.75 -0.01 4.16
CA LEU A 115 19.43 -1.07 3.42
C LEU A 115 19.54 -2.38 4.23
N GLN A 116 19.80 -2.30 5.54
CA GLN A 116 19.96 -3.49 6.39
C GLN A 116 18.69 -4.33 6.53
N TYR A 117 17.52 -3.76 6.22
CA TYR A 117 16.20 -4.41 6.29
C TYR A 117 15.76 -5.02 4.98
N THR A 118 16.56 -4.86 3.91
CA THR A 118 16.22 -5.39 2.59
C THR A 118 16.27 -6.91 2.55
N ALA A 119 15.44 -7.50 1.70
CA ALA A 119 15.40 -8.94 1.50
C ALA A 119 16.75 -9.47 0.98
N ALA A 120 17.44 -8.70 0.14
CA ALA A 120 18.76 -9.04 -0.40
C ALA A 120 19.82 -9.28 0.69
N LEU A 121 19.71 -8.59 1.82
CA LEU A 121 20.61 -8.77 2.97
C LEU A 121 20.01 -9.65 4.08
N GLY A 122 18.91 -10.37 3.80
CA GLY A 122 18.23 -11.19 4.79
C GLY A 122 17.57 -10.39 5.91
N GLY A 123 17.27 -9.12 5.67
CA GLY A 123 16.81 -8.14 6.65
C GLY A 123 15.41 -8.41 7.22
N ALA A 124 14.60 -9.25 6.57
CA ALA A 124 13.24 -9.57 7.01
C ALA A 124 13.15 -9.98 8.50
N ARG A 125 14.16 -10.66 9.02
CA ARG A 125 14.23 -11.12 10.43
C ARG A 125 14.52 -10.00 11.44
N LYS A 126 15.03 -8.86 10.97
CA LYS A 126 15.32 -7.68 11.77
C LYS A 126 14.10 -6.77 11.92
N ILE A 127 13.07 -6.96 11.09
CA ILE A 127 11.87 -6.14 11.11
C ILE A 127 10.96 -6.60 12.26
N GLY A 128 10.90 -5.79 13.30
CA GLY A 128 9.97 -5.92 14.42
C GLY A 128 8.61 -5.26 14.14
N PRO A 129 7.82 -4.93 15.19
CA PRO A 129 6.58 -4.17 15.03
C PRO A 129 6.83 -2.80 14.39
N VAL A 130 6.05 -2.45 13.37
CA VAL A 130 6.10 -1.18 12.66
C VAL A 130 4.91 -0.28 13.04
N ALA A 131 4.92 0.98 12.63
CA ALA A 131 3.79 1.87 12.82
C ALA A 131 2.52 1.30 12.13
N PRO A 132 1.33 1.42 12.73
CA PRO A 132 0.10 0.89 12.14
C PRO A 132 -0.20 1.60 10.81
N LEU A 133 -0.51 0.80 9.78
CA LEU A 133 -0.75 1.27 8.42
C LEU A 133 -2.13 0.83 7.94
N ILE A 134 -2.94 1.79 7.48
CA ILE A 134 -4.18 1.56 6.73
C ILE A 134 -3.90 1.85 5.26
N ALA A 135 -4.26 0.94 4.37
CA ALA A 135 -4.07 1.10 2.93
C ALA A 135 -5.41 1.29 2.22
N ILE A 136 -5.46 2.28 1.31
CA ILE A 136 -6.64 2.63 0.51
C ILE A 136 -6.20 2.70 -0.95
N PRO A 137 -6.28 1.59 -1.70
CA PRO A 137 -5.86 1.56 -3.10
C PRO A 137 -6.81 2.36 -3.99
N THR A 138 -6.24 3.10 -4.94
CA THR A 138 -6.96 3.80 -6.01
C THR A 138 -6.70 3.17 -7.38
N THR A 139 -5.93 2.09 -7.42
CA THR A 139 -5.65 1.27 -8.60
C THR A 139 -5.90 -0.21 -8.27
N ALA A 140 -6.38 -0.97 -9.24
CA ALA A 140 -6.57 -2.41 -9.11
C ALA A 140 -5.48 -3.14 -9.92
N GLY A 141 -4.35 -3.43 -9.31
CA GLY A 141 -3.19 -4.05 -9.99
C GLY A 141 -2.13 -4.53 -9.02
N THR A 142 -1.45 -3.62 -8.34
CA THR A 142 -0.24 -3.92 -7.56
C THR A 142 -0.45 -4.85 -6.38
N GLY A 143 -1.66 -4.88 -5.78
CA GLY A 143 -1.93 -5.67 -4.58
C GLY A 143 -1.12 -5.24 -3.35
N SER A 144 -0.52 -4.03 -3.38
CA SER A 144 0.34 -3.58 -2.27
C SER A 144 -0.44 -3.45 -0.95
N GLU A 145 -1.74 -3.21 -0.99
CA GLU A 145 -2.62 -3.16 0.20
C GLU A 145 -2.71 -4.48 0.97
N VAL A 146 -2.39 -5.59 0.32
CA VAL A 146 -2.39 -6.95 0.92
C VAL A 146 -1.02 -7.63 0.82
N SER A 147 0.01 -6.93 0.37
CA SER A 147 1.37 -7.43 0.19
C SER A 147 2.25 -7.20 1.41
N THR A 148 3.15 -8.13 1.67
CA THR A 148 4.21 -8.03 2.70
C THR A 148 5.45 -7.27 2.24
N GLY A 149 5.49 -6.85 0.97
CA GLY A 149 6.62 -6.20 0.34
C GLY A 149 6.44 -4.69 0.18
N ALA A 150 7.56 -3.99 0.09
CA ALA A 150 7.67 -2.61 -0.38
C ALA A 150 8.94 -2.47 -1.23
N VAL A 151 8.81 -1.87 -2.40
CA VAL A 151 9.92 -1.70 -3.34
C VAL A 151 10.42 -0.27 -3.28
N ILE A 152 11.70 -0.07 -2.94
CA ILE A 152 12.33 1.24 -2.75
C ILE A 152 13.60 1.35 -3.59
N ILE A 153 13.78 2.48 -4.25
CA ILE A 153 15.05 2.84 -4.88
C ILE A 153 15.95 3.42 -3.79
N MET A 154 17.03 2.70 -3.50
CA MET A 154 18.00 3.09 -2.48
C MET A 154 18.89 4.24 -3.00
N ASN A 155 19.56 4.94 -2.09
CA ASN A 155 20.47 6.06 -2.44
C ASN A 155 21.66 5.64 -3.34
N ASN A 156 21.99 4.35 -3.37
CA ASN A 156 22.98 3.77 -4.30
C ASN A 156 22.40 3.50 -5.70
N GLY A 157 21.11 3.78 -5.94
CA GLY A 157 20.43 3.56 -7.21
C GLY A 157 19.84 2.14 -7.40
N GLU A 158 20.06 1.23 -6.45
CA GLU A 158 19.47 -0.11 -6.52
C GLU A 158 18.00 -0.11 -6.13
N LYS A 159 17.19 -0.83 -6.89
CA LYS A 159 15.77 -1.05 -6.57
C LYS A 159 15.66 -2.33 -5.73
N LEU A 160 15.44 -2.17 -4.43
CA LEU A 160 15.43 -3.26 -3.46
C LEU A 160 14.08 -3.43 -2.78
N ILE A 161 13.85 -4.64 -2.26
CA ILE A 161 12.60 -5.01 -1.61
C ILE A 161 12.82 -5.10 -0.10
N LEU A 162 11.99 -4.38 0.65
CA LEU A 162 11.72 -4.64 2.06
C LEU A 162 10.60 -5.68 2.13
N ALA A 163 10.82 -6.80 2.83
CA ALA A 163 9.83 -7.87 2.88
C ALA A 163 9.68 -8.42 4.30
N SER A 164 8.49 -8.30 4.87
CA SER A 164 8.16 -8.86 6.18
C SER A 164 6.65 -8.90 6.37
N GLN A 165 6.14 -9.92 7.08
CA GLN A 165 4.74 -9.96 7.53
C GLN A 165 4.36 -8.73 8.39
N ARG A 166 5.34 -8.06 8.98
CA ARG A 166 5.15 -6.83 9.77
C ARG A 166 4.78 -5.61 8.93
N LEU A 167 5.07 -5.65 7.62
CA LEU A 167 4.74 -4.57 6.68
C LEU A 167 3.32 -4.68 6.09
N LEU A 168 2.60 -5.76 6.42
CA LEU A 168 1.19 -5.85 6.03
C LEU A 168 0.39 -4.72 6.67
N PRO A 169 -0.43 -3.99 5.88
CA PRO A 169 -1.39 -3.04 6.43
C PRO A 169 -2.32 -3.74 7.44
N VAL A 170 -2.63 -3.07 8.54
CA VAL A 170 -3.57 -3.60 9.55
C VAL A 170 -5.00 -3.64 9.03
N THR A 171 -5.31 -2.77 8.06
CA THR A 171 -6.58 -2.75 7.33
C THR A 171 -6.35 -2.26 5.91
N ALA A 172 -6.93 -2.95 4.95
CA ALA A 172 -7.08 -2.49 3.57
C ALA A 172 -8.53 -2.04 3.35
N ILE A 173 -8.74 -0.86 2.74
CA ILE A 173 -10.06 -0.34 2.38
C ILE A 173 -10.13 -0.30 0.86
N CYS A 174 -10.70 -1.33 0.28
CA CYS A 174 -10.86 -1.47 -1.16
C CYS A 174 -12.23 -0.93 -1.59
N ASP A 175 -12.24 0.32 -2.03
CA ASP A 175 -13.43 1.00 -2.51
C ASP A 175 -13.41 1.07 -4.05
N PRO A 176 -14.26 0.31 -4.76
CA PRO A 176 -14.26 0.31 -6.24
C PRO A 176 -14.52 1.68 -6.85
N LEU A 177 -15.21 2.59 -6.15
CA LEU A 177 -15.49 3.94 -6.68
C LEU A 177 -14.21 4.75 -6.89
N LEU A 178 -13.15 4.47 -6.12
CA LEU A 178 -11.86 5.17 -6.25
C LEU A 178 -11.10 4.81 -7.53
N THR A 179 -11.49 3.74 -8.22
CA THR A 179 -10.85 3.29 -9.46
C THR A 179 -11.60 3.75 -10.72
N THR A 180 -12.84 4.23 -10.60
CA THR A 180 -13.71 4.52 -11.75
C THR A 180 -13.25 5.73 -12.58
N GLY A 181 -12.50 6.66 -11.97
CA GLY A 181 -11.94 7.84 -12.61
C GLY A 181 -10.56 7.65 -13.25
N LEU A 182 -10.00 6.43 -13.24
CA LEU A 182 -8.67 6.18 -13.81
C LEU A 182 -8.66 6.39 -15.32
N PRO A 183 -7.59 7.05 -15.87
CA PRO A 183 -7.39 7.14 -17.31
C PRO A 183 -7.35 5.76 -17.97
N PRO A 184 -7.88 5.57 -19.20
CA PRO A 184 -7.92 4.26 -19.84
C PRO A 184 -6.57 3.55 -19.94
N ARG A 185 -5.49 4.31 -20.23
CA ARG A 185 -4.13 3.75 -20.28
C ARG A 185 -3.69 3.18 -18.93
N LEU A 186 -3.99 3.88 -17.83
CA LEU A 186 -3.63 3.42 -16.48
C LEU A 186 -4.49 2.23 -16.08
N THR A 187 -5.78 2.25 -16.41
CA THR A 187 -6.68 1.11 -16.19
C THR A 187 -6.17 -0.15 -16.88
N ALA A 188 -5.76 -0.03 -18.16
CA ALA A 188 -5.21 -1.15 -18.91
C ALA A 188 -3.87 -1.64 -18.30
N ALA A 189 -2.97 -0.72 -17.94
CA ALA A 189 -1.68 -1.07 -17.35
C ALA A 189 -1.85 -1.80 -16.01
N THR A 190 -2.69 -1.29 -15.12
CA THR A 190 -2.92 -1.91 -13.81
C THR A 190 -3.70 -3.22 -13.91
N GLY A 191 -4.63 -3.34 -14.86
CA GLY A 191 -5.32 -4.59 -15.15
C GLY A 191 -4.37 -5.68 -15.66
N MET A 192 -3.43 -5.34 -16.54
CA MET A 192 -2.37 -6.26 -16.98
C MET A 192 -1.41 -6.63 -15.86
N ASP A 193 -1.09 -5.68 -14.97
CA ASP A 193 -0.27 -5.93 -13.79
C ASP A 193 -0.94 -6.98 -12.87
N ALA A 194 -2.25 -6.82 -12.59
CA ALA A 194 -3.01 -7.80 -11.81
C ALA A 194 -2.99 -9.19 -12.45
N MET A 195 -3.17 -9.28 -13.77
CA MET A 195 -3.11 -10.55 -14.49
C MET A 195 -1.71 -11.17 -14.44
N THR A 196 -0.66 -10.36 -14.59
CA THR A 196 0.73 -10.80 -14.49
C THR A 196 1.02 -11.38 -13.11
N HIS A 197 0.61 -10.72 -12.05
CA HIS A 197 0.75 -11.25 -10.68
C HIS A 197 0.02 -12.59 -10.48
N CYS A 198 -1.17 -12.76 -11.06
CA CYS A 198 -1.87 -14.04 -11.01
C CYS A 198 -1.09 -15.14 -11.76
N ILE A 199 -0.56 -14.84 -12.94
CA ILE A 199 0.26 -15.78 -13.72
C ILE A 199 1.54 -16.15 -12.97
N GLU A 200 2.24 -15.16 -12.41
CA GLU A 200 3.45 -15.36 -11.61
C GLU A 200 3.20 -16.22 -10.37
N ALA A 201 2.06 -16.03 -9.71
CA ALA A 201 1.67 -16.86 -8.56
C ALA A 201 1.53 -18.35 -8.96
N LEU A 202 0.97 -18.65 -10.14
CA LEU A 202 0.83 -20.01 -10.67
C LEU A 202 2.17 -20.60 -11.14
N LEU A 203 3.09 -19.76 -11.58
CA LEU A 203 4.43 -20.18 -12.02
C LEU A 203 5.41 -20.31 -10.85
N SER A 204 5.03 -19.86 -9.66
CA SER A 204 5.88 -19.94 -8.47
C SER A 204 6.20 -21.38 -8.11
N PRO A 205 7.45 -21.73 -7.80
CA PRO A 205 7.81 -23.05 -7.30
C PRO A 205 7.31 -23.31 -5.86
N GLN A 206 6.78 -22.31 -5.19
CA GLN A 206 6.24 -22.44 -3.84
C GLN A 206 4.81 -22.97 -3.87
N VAL A 207 4.57 -24.07 -3.17
CA VAL A 207 3.23 -24.64 -3.05
C VAL A 207 2.37 -23.78 -2.11
N ASN A 208 1.35 -23.13 -2.64
CA ASN A 208 0.39 -22.32 -1.91
C ASN A 208 -1.02 -22.44 -2.52
N PRO A 209 -1.74 -23.54 -2.26
CA PRO A 209 -3.05 -23.80 -2.88
C PRO A 209 -4.07 -22.67 -2.74
N PRO A 210 -4.20 -21.95 -1.60
CA PRO A 210 -5.06 -20.77 -1.51
C PRO A 210 -4.68 -19.67 -2.50
N ALA A 211 -3.39 -19.36 -2.66
CA ALA A 211 -2.94 -18.34 -3.61
C ALA A 211 -3.17 -18.79 -5.06
N GLU A 212 -2.91 -20.07 -5.37
CA GLU A 212 -3.16 -20.64 -6.68
C GLU A 212 -4.65 -20.56 -7.06
N ALA A 213 -5.56 -20.88 -6.13
CA ALA A 213 -7.00 -20.79 -6.36
C ALA A 213 -7.46 -19.34 -6.63
N VAL A 214 -6.96 -18.37 -5.86
CA VAL A 214 -7.25 -16.95 -6.08
C VAL A 214 -6.67 -16.46 -7.40
N ALA A 215 -5.46 -16.92 -7.76
CA ALA A 215 -4.82 -16.57 -9.03
C ALA A 215 -5.59 -17.09 -10.25
N CYS A 216 -6.12 -18.33 -10.19
CA CYS A 216 -6.97 -18.87 -11.25
C CYS A 216 -8.24 -18.04 -11.44
N ASP A 217 -8.95 -17.72 -10.36
CA ASP A 217 -10.13 -16.85 -10.42
C ASP A 217 -9.79 -15.44 -10.93
N GLY A 218 -8.64 -14.89 -10.51
CA GLY A 218 -8.15 -13.59 -10.97
C GLY A 218 -7.89 -13.55 -12.48
N ILE A 219 -7.28 -14.59 -13.05
CA ILE A 219 -7.06 -14.69 -14.50
C ILE A 219 -8.39 -14.79 -15.23
N GLU A 220 -9.31 -15.65 -14.77
CA GLU A 220 -10.62 -15.81 -15.40
C GLU A 220 -11.38 -14.48 -15.44
N ARG A 221 -11.41 -13.74 -14.34
CA ARG A 221 -12.03 -12.40 -14.26
C ARG A 221 -11.34 -11.42 -15.19
N GLY A 222 -10.00 -11.35 -15.15
CA GLY A 222 -9.21 -10.45 -15.99
C GLY A 222 -9.47 -10.67 -17.49
N ILE A 223 -9.55 -11.93 -17.95
CA ILE A 223 -9.88 -12.24 -19.35
C ILE A 223 -11.33 -11.86 -19.67
N ARG A 224 -12.28 -12.15 -18.78
CA ARG A 224 -13.70 -11.84 -18.96
C ARG A 224 -13.94 -10.35 -19.11
N GLU A 225 -13.28 -9.54 -18.29
CA GLU A 225 -13.49 -8.08 -18.25
C GLU A 225 -12.60 -7.32 -19.22
N ALA A 226 -11.53 -7.94 -19.77
CA ALA A 226 -10.60 -7.27 -20.69
C ALA A 226 -11.29 -6.70 -21.94
N HIS A 227 -12.43 -7.25 -22.37
CA HIS A 227 -13.18 -6.74 -23.51
C HIS A 227 -13.91 -5.41 -23.19
N LEU A 228 -14.09 -5.05 -21.93
CA LEU A 228 -14.70 -3.79 -21.50
C LEU A 228 -13.70 -2.62 -21.52
N LEU A 229 -12.40 -2.90 -21.74
CA LEU A 229 -11.33 -1.90 -21.79
C LEU A 229 -11.13 -1.30 -23.20
N LYS A 230 -12.10 -1.46 -24.12
CA LYS A 230 -12.05 -0.94 -25.50
C LYS A 230 -12.54 0.48 -25.60
#